data_61e74ce8dfec326af8be432e58823f39
#
_entry.id   61e74ce8dfec326af8be432e58823f39
#
_cell.length_a   1.000
_cell.length_b   1.000
_cell.length_c   1.000
_cell.angle_alpha   90.00
_cell.angle_beta   90.00
_cell.angle_gamma   90.00
#
_symmetry.space_group_name_H-M   'P 1'
#
loop_
_entity.id
_entity.type
_entity.pdbx_description
1 polymer ?
#
loop_
_entity_poly.entity_id
_entity_poly.type
_entity_poly.pdbx_seq_one_letter_code
_entity_poly.pdbx_strand_id
1 'polypeptide(L)'
;KVETPGGRRPNIFGLANSAIYFAGVNVGRDNMRFLITDLQNNIIKEENDFTFELLDRPQCIERICSGIENFIAACGIDRGKILGLGVCMTGRVNPDTGRSYKYFTSSEQSLRDLLEERVGIRVLLENDTRARCYAEYTCGKSKDESNVLYLHIGRGVAIGIVVDGQLYYGKSGFAGEFGHIPFFDNEIICSCGKKGCLETEVSGIAIEDKMCHLIQKGVNTILKEKYDQQKTIHIDDIITAAKNDDNLSIELIEEAGEKVGKAVAFLI
;
A
#
# COMPACT_ATOMS: atom_id res chain seq x y z
N LYS A 1 -31.03 -14.09 20.28
CA LYS A 1 -31.76 -14.97 21.20
C LYS A 1 -32.02 -16.27 20.46
N VAL A 2 -31.52 -17.40 20.99
CA VAL A 2 -31.83 -18.75 20.44
C VAL A 2 -33.11 -19.21 21.08
N GLU A 3 -34.12 -19.56 20.30
CA GLU A 3 -35.34 -20.16 20.78
C GLU A 3 -35.09 -21.63 21.04
N THR A 4 -35.37 -22.11 22.25
CA THR A 4 -35.32 -23.54 22.61
C THR A 4 -36.72 -24.03 22.94
N PRO A 5 -37.15 -25.19 22.41
CA PRO A 5 -38.44 -25.74 22.68
C PRO A 5 -38.52 -26.43 24.05
N GLY A 6 -38.45 -25.65 25.13
CA GLY A 6 -38.56 -26.10 26.51
C GLY A 6 -37.24 -26.28 27.26
N GLY A 7 -37.21 -26.03 28.58
CA GLY A 7 -36.05 -26.16 29.44
C GLY A 7 -35.40 -24.82 29.81
N ARG A 8 -34.38 -24.83 30.72
CA ARG A 8 -33.61 -23.67 31.10
C ARG A 8 -32.84 -23.13 29.92
N ARG A 9 -33.03 -21.84 29.57
CA ARG A 9 -32.33 -21.19 28.48
C ARG A 9 -30.83 -21.27 28.69
N PRO A 10 -30.05 -21.75 27.71
CA PRO A 10 -28.60 -21.77 27.81
C PRO A 10 -28.03 -20.33 27.85
N ASN A 11 -27.04 -20.10 28.69
CA ASN A 11 -26.24 -18.88 28.60
C ASN A 11 -25.32 -18.99 27.39
N ILE A 12 -25.43 -18.06 26.46
CA ILE A 12 -24.53 -17.94 25.32
C ILE A 12 -23.50 -16.89 25.69
N PHE A 13 -22.24 -17.28 25.69
CA PHE A 13 -21.10 -16.40 25.88
C PHE A 13 -20.48 -16.08 24.53
N GLY A 14 -20.13 -14.84 24.32
CA GLY A 14 -19.39 -14.35 23.17
C GLY A 14 -18.29 -13.40 23.60
N LEU A 15 -17.30 -13.20 22.77
CA LEU A 15 -16.29 -12.16 23.01
C LEU A 15 -16.95 -10.77 22.89
N ALA A 16 -16.68 -9.91 23.88
CA ALA A 16 -17.07 -8.51 23.76
C ALA A 16 -16.21 -7.83 22.67
N ASN A 17 -16.80 -6.95 21.86
CA ASN A 17 -16.08 -6.27 20.79
C ASN A 17 -14.85 -5.51 21.31
N SER A 18 -14.96 -4.94 22.51
CA SER A 18 -13.90 -4.20 23.21
C SER A 18 -12.94 -5.08 24.03
N ALA A 19 -12.98 -6.42 23.84
CA ALA A 19 -12.09 -7.33 24.57
C ALA A 19 -10.65 -7.20 24.09
N ILE A 20 -10.45 -7.12 22.76
CA ILE A 20 -9.15 -6.97 22.11
C ILE A 20 -9.26 -6.06 20.89
N TYR A 21 -8.12 -5.52 20.47
CA TYR A 21 -8.00 -4.61 19.35
C TYR A 21 -6.83 -5.04 18.46
N PHE A 22 -6.86 -4.60 17.21
CA PHE A 22 -5.78 -4.72 16.26
C PHE A 22 -5.38 -3.34 15.75
N ALA A 23 -4.10 -3.06 15.78
CA ALA A 23 -3.56 -1.85 15.21
C ALA A 23 -2.96 -2.14 13.83
N GLY A 24 -3.03 -1.16 12.93
CA GLY A 24 -2.42 -1.20 11.62
C GLY A 24 -1.72 0.10 11.31
N VAL A 25 -0.57 0.02 10.66
CA VAL A 25 0.11 1.18 10.08
C VAL A 25 0.53 0.88 8.65
N ASN A 26 0.25 1.81 7.76
CA ASN A 26 0.78 1.81 6.41
C ASN A 26 1.90 2.84 6.32
N VAL A 27 3.13 2.37 6.15
CA VAL A 27 4.33 3.19 5.98
C VAL A 27 4.53 3.42 4.49
N GLY A 28 3.95 4.49 3.98
CA GLY A 28 4.14 4.96 2.62
C GLY A 28 5.48 5.70 2.47
N ARG A 29 5.76 6.17 1.27
CA ARG A 29 6.98 6.90 0.99
C ARG A 29 6.98 8.30 1.60
N ASP A 30 5.85 9.00 1.52
CA ASP A 30 5.73 10.41 1.89
C ASP A 30 4.74 10.63 3.05
N ASN A 31 4.08 9.58 3.52
CA ASN A 31 3.15 9.64 4.66
C ASN A 31 3.04 8.30 5.39
N MET A 32 2.52 8.34 6.60
CA MET A 32 2.03 7.15 7.30
C MET A 32 0.53 7.31 7.56
N ARG A 33 -0.15 6.16 7.59
CA ARG A 33 -1.56 6.06 7.95
C ARG A 33 -1.71 5.04 9.05
N PHE A 34 -2.54 5.35 10.03
CA PHE A 34 -2.75 4.51 11.19
C PHE A 34 -4.22 4.15 11.32
N LEU A 35 -4.46 2.95 11.84
CA LEU A 35 -5.80 2.42 12.06
C LEU A 35 -5.80 1.56 13.32
N ILE A 36 -6.88 1.60 14.09
CA ILE A 36 -7.16 0.62 15.12
C ILE A 36 -8.59 0.13 15.00
N THR A 37 -8.79 -1.18 15.09
CA THR A 37 -10.08 -1.84 14.95
C THR A 37 -10.36 -2.75 16.14
N ASP A 38 -11.65 -3.00 16.39
CA ASP A 38 -12.11 -4.05 17.29
C ASP A 38 -12.18 -5.43 16.60
N LEU A 39 -12.65 -6.45 17.34
CA LEU A 39 -12.83 -7.81 16.86
C LEU A 39 -13.81 -7.96 15.69
N GLN A 40 -14.69 -6.99 15.47
CA GLN A 40 -15.68 -7.00 14.39
C GLN A 40 -15.24 -6.13 13.20
N ASN A 41 -13.97 -5.71 13.17
CA ASN A 41 -13.41 -4.79 12.19
C ASN A 41 -14.07 -3.39 12.18
N ASN A 42 -14.74 -3.00 13.28
CA ASN A 42 -15.19 -1.62 13.41
C ASN A 42 -13.97 -0.72 13.64
N ILE A 43 -13.87 0.34 12.86
CA ILE A 43 -12.82 1.33 13.00
C ILE A 43 -13.07 2.13 14.29
N ILE A 44 -12.14 2.06 15.23
CA ILE A 44 -12.20 2.80 16.49
C ILE A 44 -11.56 4.17 16.32
N LYS A 45 -10.44 4.20 15.60
CA LYS A 45 -9.73 5.43 15.23
C LYS A 45 -8.90 5.22 13.99
N GLU A 46 -8.77 6.28 13.20
CA GLU A 46 -7.85 6.35 12.07
C GLU A 46 -7.16 7.72 12.02
N GLU A 47 -5.97 7.75 11.43
CA GLU A 47 -5.21 8.95 11.13
C GLU A 47 -4.54 8.75 9.76
N ASN A 48 -4.86 9.62 8.79
CA ASN A 48 -4.53 9.38 7.39
C ASN A 48 -3.38 10.24 6.84
N ASP A 49 -3.03 11.33 7.51
CA ASP A 49 -2.14 12.37 6.96
C ASP A 49 -0.91 12.66 7.83
N PHE A 50 -0.37 11.63 8.48
CA PHE A 50 0.89 11.80 9.21
C PHE A 50 2.03 12.00 8.21
N THR A 51 2.53 13.24 8.10
CA THR A 51 3.62 13.60 7.18
C THR A 51 4.91 12.88 7.57
N PHE A 52 5.45 12.10 6.65
CA PHE A 52 6.61 11.27 6.85
C PHE A 52 7.35 11.07 5.53
N GLU A 53 8.65 11.12 5.54
CA GLU A 53 9.49 10.75 4.39
C GLU A 53 10.26 9.47 4.74
N LEU A 54 10.00 8.40 3.98
CA LEU A 54 10.66 7.11 4.16
C LEU A 54 12.05 7.11 3.52
N LEU A 55 13.07 7.15 4.36
CA LEU A 55 14.46 7.06 3.97
C LEU A 55 15.12 5.84 4.61
N ASP A 56 16.14 5.29 3.96
CA ASP A 56 16.95 4.19 4.53
C ASP A 56 17.94 4.72 5.59
N ARG A 57 17.37 5.18 6.71
CA ARG A 57 18.12 5.79 7.83
C ARG A 57 17.54 5.34 9.16
N PRO A 58 18.37 5.12 10.20
CA PRO A 58 17.90 4.72 11.53
C PRO A 58 16.85 5.66 12.13
N GLN A 59 16.95 6.97 11.88
CA GLN A 59 16.01 7.97 12.37
C GLN A 59 14.58 7.76 11.86
N CYS A 60 14.41 7.12 10.69
CA CYS A 60 13.09 6.78 10.19
C CYS A 60 12.42 5.70 11.01
N ILE A 61 13.18 4.73 11.54
CA ILE A 61 12.63 3.70 12.46
C ILE A 61 12.11 4.36 13.72
N GLU A 62 12.87 5.29 14.31
CA GLU A 62 12.44 6.04 15.50
C GLU A 62 11.13 6.81 15.23
N ARG A 63 11.03 7.46 14.07
CA ARG A 63 9.80 8.18 13.70
C ARG A 63 8.62 7.25 13.48
N ILE A 64 8.82 6.08 12.89
CA ILE A 64 7.77 5.07 12.73
C ILE A 64 7.28 4.61 14.10
N CYS A 65 8.20 4.22 14.99
CA CYS A 65 7.86 3.79 16.35
C CYS A 65 7.13 4.89 17.14
N SER A 66 7.66 6.11 17.14
CA SER A 66 7.05 7.24 17.82
C SER A 66 5.66 7.58 17.27
N GLY A 67 5.47 7.51 15.95
CA GLY A 67 4.16 7.68 15.32
C GLY A 67 3.15 6.63 15.79
N ILE A 68 3.55 5.36 15.82
CA ILE A 68 2.71 4.26 16.31
C ILE A 68 2.35 4.47 17.79
N GLU A 69 3.32 4.80 18.62
CA GLU A 69 3.12 5.00 20.05
C GLU A 69 2.19 6.19 20.35
N ASN A 70 2.40 7.31 19.69
CA ASN A 70 1.57 8.49 19.81
C ASN A 70 0.13 8.21 19.37
N PHE A 71 -0.06 7.51 18.25
CA PHE A 71 -1.37 7.12 17.77
C PHE A 71 -2.10 6.21 18.77
N ILE A 72 -1.42 5.15 19.27
CA ILE A 72 -1.98 4.23 20.26
C ILE A 72 -2.35 4.98 21.55
N ALA A 73 -1.47 5.84 22.06
CA ALA A 73 -1.74 6.65 23.25
C ALA A 73 -2.96 7.56 23.07
N ALA A 74 -3.09 8.17 21.89
CA ALA A 74 -4.22 9.04 21.55
C ALA A 74 -5.55 8.29 21.35
N CYS A 75 -5.54 6.94 21.26
CA CYS A 75 -6.77 6.15 21.18
C CYS A 75 -7.47 5.95 22.53
N GLY A 76 -6.78 6.15 23.65
CA GLY A 76 -7.33 5.92 24.99
C GLY A 76 -7.64 4.45 25.30
N ILE A 77 -7.07 3.52 24.52
CA ILE A 77 -7.25 2.07 24.66
C ILE A 77 -6.12 1.53 25.55
N ASP A 78 -6.47 0.61 26.46
CA ASP A 78 -5.47 -0.14 27.20
C ASP A 78 -4.57 -0.91 26.24
N ARG A 79 -3.27 -0.62 26.27
CA ARG A 79 -2.26 -1.23 25.41
C ARG A 79 -2.25 -2.76 25.52
N GLY A 80 -2.53 -3.31 26.72
CA GLY A 80 -2.62 -4.75 26.94
C GLY A 80 -3.74 -5.44 26.18
N LYS A 81 -4.70 -4.67 25.66
CA LYS A 81 -5.78 -5.18 24.82
C LYS A 81 -5.45 -5.17 23.31
N ILE A 82 -4.32 -4.59 22.89
CA ILE A 82 -3.89 -4.60 21.48
C ILE A 82 -3.14 -5.90 21.22
N LEU A 83 -3.78 -6.83 20.54
CA LEU A 83 -3.26 -8.18 20.32
C LEU A 83 -2.11 -8.22 19.30
N GLY A 84 -2.11 -7.31 18.34
CA GLY A 84 -1.08 -7.24 17.33
C GLY A 84 -1.11 -5.96 16.51
N LEU A 85 0.00 -5.69 15.84
CA LEU A 85 0.25 -4.56 14.98
C LEU A 85 0.60 -5.05 13.58
N GLY A 86 -0.25 -4.79 12.60
CA GLY A 86 0.05 -4.98 11.19
C GLY A 86 0.83 -3.78 10.65
N VAL A 87 2.01 -4.01 10.10
CA VAL A 87 2.83 -2.98 9.46
C VAL A 87 2.92 -3.28 7.97
N CYS A 88 2.29 -2.45 7.15
CA CYS A 88 2.42 -2.50 5.70
C CYS A 88 3.43 -1.46 5.27
N MET A 89 4.33 -1.79 4.35
CA MET A 89 5.26 -0.81 3.83
C MET A 89 5.54 -0.99 2.34
N THR A 90 5.90 0.11 1.71
CA THR A 90 6.30 0.12 0.31
C THR A 90 7.64 -0.59 0.09
N GLY A 91 7.81 -1.18 -1.08
CA GLY A 91 9.02 -1.91 -1.47
C GLY A 91 8.98 -3.39 -1.13
N ARG A 92 10.07 -4.08 -1.40
CA ARG A 92 10.14 -5.54 -1.25
C ARG A 92 10.25 -5.95 0.21
N VAL A 93 9.31 -6.76 0.66
CA VAL A 93 9.22 -7.27 2.02
C VAL A 93 9.05 -8.79 1.98
N ASN A 94 9.78 -9.48 2.85
CA ASN A 94 9.56 -10.90 3.12
C ASN A 94 8.94 -11.04 4.51
N PRO A 95 7.65 -11.42 4.61
CA PRO A 95 6.96 -11.52 5.89
C PRO A 95 7.47 -12.65 6.78
N ASP A 96 7.99 -13.75 6.21
CA ASP A 96 8.53 -14.87 6.98
C ASP A 96 9.77 -14.47 7.76
N THR A 97 10.70 -13.77 7.10
CA THR A 97 11.92 -13.30 7.72
C THR A 97 11.78 -11.97 8.43
N GLY A 98 10.68 -11.24 8.21
CA GLY A 98 10.44 -9.91 8.76
C GLY A 98 11.39 -8.84 8.21
N ARG A 99 11.96 -9.05 7.02
CA ARG A 99 12.95 -8.15 6.42
C ARG A 99 12.37 -7.31 5.29
N SER A 100 12.76 -6.05 5.25
CA SER A 100 12.65 -5.20 4.07
C SER A 100 13.96 -5.29 3.27
N TYR A 101 13.85 -5.32 1.93
CA TYR A 101 15.01 -5.40 1.02
C TYR A 101 15.26 -4.08 0.27
N LYS A 102 14.58 -3.03 0.68
CA LYS A 102 14.77 -1.69 0.11
C LYS A 102 15.14 -0.67 1.18
N TYR A 103 14.59 -0.82 2.38
CA TYR A 103 14.79 0.10 3.49
C TYR A 103 15.28 -0.67 4.71
N PHE A 104 16.11 -0.03 5.52
CA PHE A 104 16.65 -0.59 6.77
C PHE A 104 17.47 -1.87 6.57
N THR A 105 18.16 -1.93 5.42
CA THR A 105 18.92 -3.11 4.99
C THR A 105 20.25 -3.30 5.75
N SER A 106 20.75 -2.25 6.39
CA SER A 106 22.00 -2.26 7.14
C SER A 106 21.91 -2.91 8.53
N SER A 107 20.69 -3.18 9.01
CA SER A 107 20.48 -3.81 10.31
C SER A 107 20.65 -5.34 10.23
N GLU A 108 21.39 -5.93 11.18
CA GLU A 108 21.46 -7.38 11.34
C GLU A 108 20.11 -7.96 11.79
N GLN A 109 19.40 -7.24 12.66
CA GLN A 109 18.07 -7.58 13.12
C GLN A 109 17.03 -7.34 12.02
N SER A 110 15.98 -8.17 11.96
CA SER A 110 14.88 -7.95 11.03
C SER A 110 14.09 -6.69 11.40
N LEU A 111 13.49 -6.03 10.40
CA LEU A 111 12.68 -4.85 10.66
C LEU A 111 11.48 -5.18 11.58
N ARG A 112 10.85 -6.35 11.38
CA ARG A 112 9.77 -6.82 12.24
C ARG A 112 10.22 -6.88 13.70
N ASP A 113 11.33 -7.57 13.98
CA ASP A 113 11.80 -7.80 15.34
C ASP A 113 12.23 -6.48 16.00
N LEU A 114 12.82 -5.57 15.22
CA LEU A 114 13.19 -4.21 15.64
C LEU A 114 11.97 -3.37 16.05
N LEU A 115 10.90 -3.40 15.24
CA LEU A 115 9.65 -2.72 15.54
C LEU A 115 8.95 -3.36 16.75
N GLU A 116 8.92 -4.70 16.83
CA GLU A 116 8.31 -5.43 17.92
C GLU A 116 8.98 -5.14 19.27
N GLU A 117 10.34 -5.12 19.29
CA GLU A 117 11.12 -4.76 20.48
C GLU A 117 10.81 -3.32 20.94
N ARG A 118 10.76 -2.36 19.98
CA ARG A 118 10.55 -0.94 20.32
C ARG A 118 9.12 -0.64 20.73
N VAL A 119 8.15 -1.18 20.00
CA VAL A 119 6.74 -0.91 20.27
C VAL A 119 6.17 -1.83 21.36
N GLY A 120 6.79 -2.98 21.66
CA GLY A 120 6.32 -3.93 22.68
C GLY A 120 4.96 -4.56 22.36
N ILE A 121 4.60 -4.66 21.08
CA ILE A 121 3.40 -5.32 20.56
C ILE A 121 3.86 -6.24 19.44
N ARG A 122 3.29 -7.45 19.35
CA ARG A 122 3.59 -8.39 18.27
C ARG A 122 3.36 -7.75 16.90
N VAL A 123 4.36 -7.80 16.02
CA VAL A 123 4.35 -7.17 14.69
C VAL A 123 4.21 -8.21 13.59
N LEU A 124 3.31 -7.95 12.65
CA LEU A 124 3.23 -8.62 11.35
C LEU A 124 3.65 -7.61 10.28
N LEU A 125 4.70 -7.94 9.52
CA LEU A 125 5.22 -7.07 8.47
C LEU A 125 4.81 -7.58 7.10
N GLU A 126 4.25 -6.69 6.26
CA GLU A 126 3.81 -7.05 4.90
C GLU A 126 4.13 -5.94 3.88
N ASN A 127 4.19 -6.32 2.59
CA ASN A 127 4.21 -5.35 1.50
C ASN A 127 2.83 -4.70 1.34
N ASP A 128 2.81 -3.40 1.04
CA ASP A 128 1.59 -2.59 0.93
C ASP A 128 0.61 -3.07 -0.14
N THR A 129 1.09 -3.52 -1.31
CA THR A 129 0.24 -4.04 -2.39
C THR A 129 -0.34 -5.40 -2.03
N ARG A 130 0.45 -6.29 -1.42
CA ARG A 130 -0.06 -7.59 -0.96
C ARG A 130 -1.06 -7.44 0.18
N ALA A 131 -0.82 -6.51 1.11
CA ALA A 131 -1.79 -6.22 2.17
C ALA A 131 -3.13 -5.71 1.61
N ARG A 132 -3.09 -4.84 0.59
CA ARG A 132 -4.31 -4.37 -0.11
C ARG A 132 -5.01 -5.49 -0.85
N CYS A 133 -4.25 -6.36 -1.53
CA CYS A 133 -4.79 -7.55 -2.19
C CYS A 133 -5.50 -8.46 -1.18
N TYR A 134 -4.89 -8.71 -0.03
CA TYR A 134 -5.48 -9.51 1.02
C TYR A 134 -6.74 -8.87 1.62
N ALA A 135 -6.74 -7.57 1.81
CA ALA A 135 -7.92 -6.84 2.29
C ALA A 135 -9.08 -6.91 1.28
N GLU A 136 -8.80 -6.71 -0.02
CA GLU A 136 -9.81 -6.86 -1.07
C GLU A 136 -10.36 -8.28 -1.15
N TYR A 137 -9.48 -9.28 -1.02
CA TYR A 137 -9.86 -10.68 -1.02
C TYR A 137 -10.68 -11.07 0.21
N THR A 138 -10.36 -10.57 1.41
CA THR A 138 -11.04 -10.99 2.65
C THR A 138 -12.28 -10.15 2.99
N CYS A 139 -12.27 -8.86 2.67
CA CYS A 139 -13.29 -7.90 3.08
C CYS A 139 -13.93 -7.15 1.91
N GLY A 140 -13.33 -7.21 0.70
CA GLY A 140 -13.79 -6.51 -0.47
C GLY A 140 -14.78 -7.29 -1.33
N LYS A 141 -14.80 -6.95 -2.62
CA LYS A 141 -15.71 -7.57 -3.60
C LYS A 141 -15.25 -8.96 -4.06
N SER A 142 -13.96 -9.27 -3.89
CA SER A 142 -13.35 -10.53 -4.34
C SER A 142 -13.37 -11.65 -3.28
N LYS A 143 -14.08 -11.47 -2.16
CA LYS A 143 -14.07 -12.39 -1.01
C LYS A 143 -14.56 -13.82 -1.31
N ASP A 144 -15.34 -13.99 -2.36
CA ASP A 144 -15.91 -15.30 -2.75
C ASP A 144 -15.11 -15.96 -3.90
N GLU A 145 -14.02 -15.29 -4.36
CA GLU A 145 -13.17 -15.79 -5.44
C GLU A 145 -11.98 -16.58 -4.88
N SER A 146 -11.61 -17.70 -5.51
CA SER A 146 -10.44 -18.48 -5.10
C SER A 146 -9.14 -18.01 -5.73
N ASN A 147 -9.22 -17.29 -6.87
CA ASN A 147 -8.07 -16.80 -7.60
C ASN A 147 -8.27 -15.31 -7.94
N VAL A 148 -7.36 -14.46 -7.48
CA VAL A 148 -7.46 -13.00 -7.64
C VAL A 148 -6.13 -12.42 -8.08
N LEU A 149 -6.18 -11.57 -9.10
CA LEU A 149 -5.10 -10.66 -9.44
C LEU A 149 -5.50 -9.23 -9.05
N TYR A 150 -4.83 -8.68 -8.06
CA TYR A 150 -5.02 -7.31 -7.60
C TYR A 150 -3.95 -6.41 -8.22
N LEU A 151 -4.32 -5.58 -9.16
CA LEU A 151 -3.41 -4.62 -9.79
C LEU A 151 -3.43 -3.29 -9.01
N HIS A 152 -2.27 -2.85 -8.55
CA HIS A 152 -2.06 -1.55 -7.96
C HIS A 152 -1.27 -0.65 -8.90
N ILE A 153 -1.87 0.46 -9.30
CA ILE A 153 -1.23 1.54 -10.05
C ILE A 153 -1.29 2.78 -9.17
N GLY A 154 -0.14 3.26 -8.76
CA GLY A 154 0.02 4.43 -7.92
C GLY A 154 1.34 5.12 -8.28
N ARG A 155 2.12 5.52 -7.29
CA ARG A 155 3.50 6.01 -7.55
C ARG A 155 4.39 4.96 -8.22
N GLY A 156 4.13 3.68 -7.98
CA GLY A 156 4.71 2.52 -8.66
C GLY A 156 3.62 1.61 -9.20
N VAL A 157 4.03 0.45 -9.73
CA VAL A 157 3.14 -0.57 -10.28
C VAL A 157 3.49 -1.93 -9.68
N ALA A 158 2.50 -2.59 -9.10
CA ALA A 158 2.67 -3.92 -8.52
C ALA A 158 1.37 -4.72 -8.62
N ILE A 159 1.45 -6.04 -8.44
CA ILE A 159 0.28 -6.90 -8.30
C ILE A 159 0.33 -7.68 -6.99
N GLY A 160 -0.84 -7.93 -6.42
CA GLY A 160 -1.07 -8.96 -5.42
C GLY A 160 -1.72 -10.16 -6.09
N ILE A 161 -1.39 -11.36 -5.66
CA ILE A 161 -1.85 -12.60 -6.28
C ILE A 161 -2.44 -13.49 -5.19
N VAL A 162 -3.67 -13.94 -5.38
CA VAL A 162 -4.30 -15.01 -4.58
C VAL A 162 -4.50 -16.22 -5.48
N VAL A 163 -4.06 -17.37 -5.03
CA VAL A 163 -4.23 -18.66 -5.71
C VAL A 163 -4.81 -19.66 -4.72
N ASP A 164 -5.88 -20.34 -5.09
CA ASP A 164 -6.59 -21.29 -4.25
C ASP A 164 -6.92 -20.74 -2.84
N GLY A 165 -7.34 -19.48 -2.79
CA GLY A 165 -7.71 -18.80 -1.56
C GLY A 165 -6.53 -18.35 -0.69
N GLN A 166 -5.30 -18.43 -1.17
CA GLN A 166 -4.10 -18.07 -0.42
C GLN A 166 -3.29 -17.00 -1.16
N LEU A 167 -2.81 -16.02 -0.39
CA LEU A 167 -1.91 -14.98 -0.91
C LEU A 167 -0.59 -15.61 -1.35
N TYR A 168 -0.20 -15.36 -2.59
CA TYR A 168 0.99 -15.95 -3.18
C TYR A 168 2.22 -15.07 -2.98
N TYR A 169 3.23 -15.61 -2.30
CA TYR A 169 4.47 -14.90 -1.96
C TYR A 169 5.64 -15.20 -2.91
N GLY A 170 5.54 -16.31 -3.67
CA GLY A 170 6.69 -16.84 -4.39
C GLY A 170 7.77 -17.40 -3.46
N LYS A 171 8.89 -17.82 -4.04
CA LYS A 171 9.98 -18.47 -3.28
C LYS A 171 10.63 -17.56 -2.22
N SER A 172 10.71 -16.25 -2.49
CA SER A 172 11.50 -15.30 -1.69
C SER A 172 10.67 -14.13 -1.16
N GLY A 173 9.33 -14.21 -1.25
CA GLY A 173 8.46 -13.11 -0.87
C GLY A 173 8.40 -11.96 -1.88
N PHE A 174 8.78 -12.20 -3.16
CA PHE A 174 8.86 -11.17 -4.20
C PHE A 174 7.87 -11.39 -5.35
N ALA A 175 6.86 -12.24 -5.15
CA ALA A 175 5.79 -12.35 -6.13
C ALA A 175 5.08 -10.99 -6.27
N GLY A 176 4.68 -10.66 -7.50
CA GLY A 176 3.93 -9.43 -7.74
C GLY A 176 4.76 -8.20 -8.11
N GLU A 177 6.08 -8.30 -8.27
CA GLU A 177 6.96 -7.22 -8.75
C GLU A 177 6.73 -6.90 -10.24
N PHE A 178 5.46 -6.80 -10.64
CA PHE A 178 5.00 -6.67 -12.02
C PHE A 178 5.49 -5.39 -12.71
N GLY A 179 5.55 -4.29 -11.98
CA GLY A 179 6.10 -3.03 -12.48
C GLY A 179 7.55 -3.11 -12.92
N HIS A 180 8.29 -4.11 -12.42
CA HIS A 180 9.71 -4.27 -12.69
C HIS A 180 10.04 -5.32 -13.75
N ILE A 181 9.06 -5.82 -14.49
CA ILE A 181 9.33 -6.61 -15.70
C ILE A 181 9.88 -5.68 -16.82
N PRO A 182 10.92 -6.05 -17.54
CA PRO A 182 11.40 -5.30 -18.70
C PRO A 182 10.41 -5.55 -19.87
N PHE A 183 9.43 -4.66 -19.97
CA PHE A 183 8.31 -4.78 -20.89
C PHE A 183 8.52 -3.98 -22.19
N PHE A 184 9.31 -2.90 -22.10
CA PHE A 184 9.59 -2.01 -23.22
C PHE A 184 11.05 -2.10 -23.65
N ASP A 185 11.27 -1.98 -24.97
CA ASP A 185 12.60 -1.81 -25.54
C ASP A 185 12.95 -0.31 -25.56
N ASN A 186 13.29 0.23 -24.40
CA ASN A 186 13.72 1.62 -24.23
C ASN A 186 14.87 1.74 -23.23
N GLU A 187 15.55 2.90 -23.21
CA GLU A 187 16.71 3.18 -22.38
C GLU A 187 16.38 3.81 -21.01
N ILE A 188 15.10 3.85 -20.63
CA ILE A 188 14.67 4.47 -19.36
C ILE A 188 15.10 3.57 -18.19
N ILE A 189 15.93 4.12 -17.32
CA ILE A 189 16.45 3.41 -16.15
C ILE A 189 15.40 3.43 -15.04
N CYS A 190 14.98 2.25 -14.61
CA CYS A 190 14.08 2.08 -13.47
C CYS A 190 14.84 2.20 -12.15
N SER A 191 14.13 2.56 -11.07
CA SER A 191 14.64 2.56 -9.69
C SER A 191 15.22 1.21 -9.24
N CYS A 192 14.85 0.10 -9.89
CA CYS A 192 15.39 -1.24 -9.65
C CYS A 192 16.71 -1.52 -10.37
N GLY A 193 17.23 -0.57 -11.15
CA GLY A 193 18.48 -0.68 -11.93
C GLY A 193 18.35 -1.30 -13.32
N LYS A 194 17.17 -1.80 -13.69
CA LYS A 194 16.89 -2.33 -15.04
C LYS A 194 16.39 -1.22 -15.97
N LYS A 195 16.44 -1.46 -17.28
CA LYS A 195 15.85 -0.60 -18.32
C LYS A 195 14.54 -1.19 -18.81
N GLY A 196 13.65 -0.34 -19.31
CA GLY A 196 12.41 -0.75 -19.97
C GLY A 196 11.36 -1.37 -19.05
N CYS A 197 11.43 -1.14 -17.74
CA CYS A 197 10.43 -1.64 -16.80
C CYS A 197 9.05 -1.06 -17.09
N LEU A 198 8.00 -1.86 -16.92
CA LEU A 198 6.60 -1.41 -17.08
C LEU A 198 6.31 -0.14 -16.26
N GLU A 199 6.78 -0.09 -15.02
CA GLU A 199 6.59 1.03 -14.09
C GLU A 199 7.06 2.37 -14.66
N THR A 200 8.16 2.39 -15.45
CA THR A 200 8.74 3.62 -15.98
C THR A 200 7.90 4.31 -17.05
N GLU A 201 6.83 3.66 -17.51
CA GLU A 201 5.94 4.18 -18.54
C GLU A 201 4.49 4.36 -18.08
N VAL A 202 4.07 3.66 -17.02
CA VAL A 202 2.66 3.61 -16.64
C VAL A 202 2.38 3.99 -15.19
N SER A 203 3.41 4.21 -14.39
CA SER A 203 3.21 4.66 -13.00
C SER A 203 2.76 6.12 -12.93
N GLY A 204 2.15 6.51 -11.82
CA GLY A 204 1.78 7.90 -11.58
C GLY A 204 2.98 8.85 -11.76
N ILE A 205 4.16 8.49 -11.23
CA ILE A 205 5.39 9.28 -11.40
C ILE A 205 5.77 9.41 -12.89
N ALA A 206 5.69 8.33 -13.65
CA ALA A 206 6.01 8.36 -15.08
C ALA A 206 5.08 9.30 -15.85
N ILE A 207 3.79 9.32 -15.51
CA ILE A 207 2.79 10.21 -16.09
C ILE A 207 3.05 11.67 -15.67
N GLU A 208 3.37 11.91 -14.38
CA GLU A 208 3.75 13.22 -13.85
C GLU A 208 4.96 13.81 -14.58
N ASP A 209 6.03 13.02 -14.70
CA ASP A 209 7.27 13.42 -15.39
C ASP A 209 7.01 13.72 -16.87
N LYS A 210 6.21 12.89 -17.53
CA LYS A 210 5.84 13.08 -18.93
C LYS A 210 5.00 14.34 -19.13
N MET A 211 4.03 14.60 -18.25
CA MET A 211 3.24 15.84 -18.25
C MET A 211 4.15 17.06 -18.12
N CYS A 212 5.01 17.08 -17.11
CA CYS A 212 5.95 18.18 -16.88
C CYS A 212 6.85 18.43 -18.09
N HIS A 213 7.37 17.37 -18.69
CA HIS A 213 8.20 17.45 -19.89
C HIS A 213 7.46 18.03 -21.11
N LEU A 214 6.21 17.65 -21.33
CA LEU A 214 5.39 18.15 -22.43
C LEU A 214 5.02 19.63 -22.23
N ILE A 215 4.73 20.05 -21.01
CA ILE A 215 4.51 21.47 -20.69
C ILE A 215 5.77 22.29 -20.98
N GLN A 216 6.96 21.81 -20.63
CA GLN A 216 8.24 22.47 -20.93
C GLN A 216 8.47 22.61 -22.45
N LYS A 217 7.99 21.67 -23.24
CA LYS A 217 8.02 21.72 -24.72
C LYS A 217 6.97 22.63 -25.32
N GLY A 218 6.11 23.24 -24.51
CA GLY A 218 5.10 24.20 -24.96
C GLY A 218 3.77 23.55 -25.38
N VAL A 219 3.53 22.26 -25.03
CA VAL A 219 2.22 21.63 -25.26
C VAL A 219 1.18 22.31 -24.36
N ASN A 220 0.01 22.58 -24.94
CA ASN A 220 -1.06 23.28 -24.26
C ASN A 220 -1.84 22.34 -23.31
N THR A 221 -2.08 22.80 -22.08
CA THR A 221 -2.88 22.11 -21.05
C THR A 221 -3.38 23.13 -20.04
N ILE A 222 -4.51 22.85 -19.38
CA ILE A 222 -5.01 23.69 -18.28
C ILE A 222 -4.08 23.67 -17.06
N LEU A 223 -3.16 22.70 -16.97
CA LEU A 223 -2.18 22.59 -15.87
C LEU A 223 -0.96 23.49 -16.01
N LYS A 224 -0.83 24.22 -17.13
CA LYS A 224 0.34 25.05 -17.41
C LYS A 224 0.58 26.12 -16.33
N GLU A 225 -0.45 26.83 -15.90
CA GLU A 225 -0.32 27.88 -14.88
C GLU A 225 0.17 27.29 -13.55
N LYS A 226 -0.40 26.16 -13.12
CA LYS A 226 0.03 25.44 -11.90
C LYS A 226 1.49 25.01 -12.01
N TYR A 227 1.88 24.46 -13.17
CA TYR A 227 3.28 24.08 -13.40
C TYR A 227 4.23 25.28 -13.35
N ASP A 228 3.85 26.42 -13.93
CA ASP A 228 4.70 27.62 -13.91
C ASP A 228 4.93 28.14 -12.49
N GLN A 229 3.96 27.99 -11.59
CA GLN A 229 4.03 28.36 -10.18
C GLN A 229 4.81 27.37 -9.32
N GLN A 230 4.54 26.08 -9.46
CA GLN A 230 5.03 25.02 -8.54
C GLN A 230 6.19 24.20 -9.12
N LYS A 231 6.39 24.21 -10.43
CA LYS A 231 7.35 23.39 -11.19
C LYS A 231 7.13 21.88 -11.05
N THR A 232 6.00 21.47 -10.46
CA THR A 232 5.58 20.08 -10.28
C THR A 232 4.09 19.93 -10.56
N ILE A 233 3.71 18.78 -11.11
CA ILE A 233 2.32 18.37 -11.30
C ILE A 233 2.18 16.97 -10.69
N HIS A 234 1.15 16.74 -9.91
CA HIS A 234 0.86 15.44 -9.32
C HIS A 234 -0.23 14.70 -10.10
N ILE A 235 -0.24 13.39 -9.98
CA ILE A 235 -1.19 12.53 -10.71
C ILE A 235 -2.65 12.91 -10.44
N ASP A 236 -2.97 13.35 -9.23
CA ASP A 236 -4.33 13.81 -8.88
C ASP A 236 -4.74 15.07 -9.65
N ASP A 237 -3.78 15.94 -9.97
CA ASP A 237 -4.00 17.12 -10.80
C ASP A 237 -4.32 16.70 -12.24
N ILE A 238 -3.57 15.72 -12.77
CA ILE A 238 -3.75 15.19 -14.11
C ILE A 238 -5.11 14.50 -14.24
N ILE A 239 -5.49 13.68 -13.24
CA ILE A 239 -6.80 13.04 -13.19
C ILE A 239 -7.92 14.09 -13.12
N THR A 240 -7.73 15.14 -12.33
CA THR A 240 -8.71 16.22 -12.22
C THR A 240 -8.81 17.00 -13.52
N ALA A 241 -7.69 17.29 -14.19
CA ALA A 241 -7.66 17.97 -15.48
C ALA A 241 -8.35 17.13 -16.57
N ALA A 242 -8.09 15.83 -16.61
CA ALA A 242 -8.75 14.91 -17.54
C ALA A 242 -10.29 14.89 -17.36
N LYS A 243 -10.78 14.92 -16.11
CA LYS A 243 -12.21 15.04 -15.80
C LYS A 243 -12.80 16.38 -16.23
N ASN A 244 -11.96 17.39 -16.47
CA ASN A 244 -12.34 18.71 -16.99
C ASN A 244 -11.97 18.87 -18.47
N ASP A 245 -11.95 17.77 -19.21
CA ASP A 245 -11.75 17.71 -20.67
C ASP A 245 -10.40 18.27 -21.15
N ASP A 246 -9.34 18.19 -20.33
CA ASP A 246 -7.98 18.51 -20.78
C ASP A 246 -7.45 17.39 -21.66
N ASN A 247 -7.28 17.67 -22.95
CA ASN A 247 -6.90 16.67 -23.95
C ASN A 247 -5.55 16.01 -23.62
N LEU A 248 -4.54 16.79 -23.20
CA LEU A 248 -3.23 16.23 -22.87
C LEU A 248 -3.30 15.25 -21.70
N SER A 249 -4.06 15.58 -20.67
CA SER A 249 -4.26 14.72 -19.52
C SER A 249 -5.00 13.43 -19.89
N ILE A 250 -6.01 13.52 -20.75
CA ILE A 250 -6.74 12.35 -21.28
C ILE A 250 -5.79 11.46 -22.06
N GLU A 251 -5.04 12.00 -23.02
CA GLU A 251 -4.10 11.24 -23.85
C GLU A 251 -3.05 10.50 -23.03
N LEU A 252 -2.49 11.14 -21.99
CA LEU A 252 -1.49 10.51 -21.13
C LEU A 252 -2.05 9.35 -20.29
N ILE A 253 -3.28 9.51 -19.80
CA ILE A 253 -3.96 8.44 -19.03
C ILE A 253 -4.33 7.29 -19.95
N GLU A 254 -4.86 7.55 -21.14
CA GLU A 254 -5.22 6.54 -22.13
C GLU A 254 -3.99 5.75 -22.60
N GLU A 255 -2.89 6.44 -22.91
CA GLU A 255 -1.63 5.78 -23.30
C GLU A 255 -1.12 4.85 -22.19
N ALA A 256 -1.14 5.31 -20.94
CA ALA A 256 -0.75 4.47 -19.81
C ALA A 256 -1.69 3.27 -19.66
N GLY A 257 -3.01 3.49 -19.81
CA GLY A 257 -4.03 2.45 -19.75
C GLY A 257 -3.84 1.36 -20.82
N GLU A 258 -3.56 1.76 -22.07
CA GLU A 258 -3.27 0.80 -23.16
C GLU A 258 -2.02 -0.06 -22.86
N LYS A 259 -0.96 0.58 -22.35
CA LYS A 259 0.28 -0.13 -21.98
C LYS A 259 0.03 -1.13 -20.86
N VAL A 260 -0.72 -0.72 -19.83
CA VAL A 260 -1.15 -1.60 -18.73
C VAL A 260 -2.00 -2.74 -19.25
N GLY A 261 -2.99 -2.46 -20.11
CA GLY A 261 -3.86 -3.48 -20.70
C GLY A 261 -3.08 -4.54 -21.47
N LYS A 262 -2.09 -4.12 -22.28
CA LYS A 262 -1.18 -5.04 -22.97
C LYS A 262 -0.37 -5.90 -22.00
N ALA A 263 0.14 -5.30 -20.91
CA ALA A 263 0.93 -6.03 -19.93
C ALA A 263 0.07 -7.03 -19.13
N VAL A 264 -1.15 -6.66 -18.76
CA VAL A 264 -2.10 -7.54 -18.05
C VAL A 264 -2.53 -8.72 -18.94
N ALA A 265 -2.69 -8.51 -20.25
CA ALA A 265 -3.04 -9.60 -21.18
C ALA A 265 -2.01 -10.74 -21.23
N PHE A 266 -0.78 -10.53 -20.72
CA PHE A 266 0.21 -11.60 -20.55
C PHE A 266 0.06 -12.37 -19.24
N LEU A 267 -0.79 -11.91 -18.31
CA LEU A 267 -1.00 -12.56 -17.00
C LEU A 267 -2.22 -13.49 -17.00
N ILE A 268 -3.11 -13.31 -17.97
CA ILE A 268 -4.36 -14.05 -18.13
C ILE A 268 -4.34 -14.87 -19.42
#